data_1af420eaf2b464c5a0140b080afa33d3
#
_entry.id   1af420eaf2b464c5a0140b080afa33d3
#
_cell.length_a   1.000
_cell.length_b   1.000
_cell.length_c   1.000
_cell.angle_alpha   90.00
_cell.angle_beta   90.00
_cell.angle_gamma   90.00
#
_symmetry.space_group_name_H-M   'P 1'
#
loop_
_entity.id
_entity.type
_entity.pdbx_description
1 polymer ?
#
loop_
_entity_poly.entity_id
_entity_poly.type
_entity_poly.pdbx_seq_one_letter_code
_entity_poly.pdbx_strand_id
1 'polypeptide(L)'
;MHTGARAGSRVAAAVALGVGALVLAACSRSSAGGGDAERSTTSAASAEASGELSLLSYNVAGLPQEISKEHPSVNIPKISPLLEPFDVVLTQEDFDWWKPGGLAETTDFVHYHERLRADVTHEFRTERHPGPEAVGIDIDADRPNMELGDGLGVLSRLPIGDVDRVPWTRCFGEFDSGASDCLAMKGFLHTTLELADGVSVDLYDLHGEAGGGPEDQALQADDFEQLAAYIADHSEGRAILLAGDTNLHTDLEHEDGGDGADVEIWRTFLEATGLTDSCTATDCDDEGRIDKVAFRSGGGVELEARSHEFQGGTFVDEQGEDLSDHQPLEVVIGWRAG
;
A
#
# COMPACT_ATOMS: atom_id res chain seq x y z
N MET A 1 -11.91 6.07 58.46
CA MET A 1 -11.46 5.03 59.40
C MET A 1 -11.12 3.78 58.60
N HIS A 2 -9.90 3.28 58.79
CA HIS A 2 -9.28 2.04 58.30
C HIS A 2 -8.77 2.10 56.85
N THR A 3 -7.59 2.50 56.62
CA THR A 3 -6.20 1.95 56.55
C THR A 3 -6.11 0.46 56.24
N GLY A 4 -5.37 0.14 55.18
CA GLY A 4 -4.92 -1.23 54.88
C GLY A 4 -3.92 -1.24 53.71
N ALA A 5 -2.66 -0.92 53.98
CA ALA A 5 -1.51 -1.14 53.09
C ALA A 5 -0.95 -2.58 53.27
N ARG A 6 -0.46 -3.20 52.19
CA ARG A 6 0.59 -4.25 52.17
C ARG A 6 1.26 -4.19 50.79
N ALA A 7 2.51 -3.77 50.59
CA ALA A 7 3.77 -4.46 50.78
C ALA A 7 3.79 -5.80 50.03
N GLY A 8 4.46 -5.98 48.91
CA GLY A 8 5.88 -5.95 48.61
C GLY A 8 6.32 -7.38 48.31
N SER A 9 6.88 -7.65 47.14
CA SER A 9 7.95 -8.64 47.03
C SER A 9 8.75 -8.45 45.73
N ARG A 10 9.98 -8.05 45.89
CA ARG A 10 11.05 -8.08 44.87
C ARG A 10 11.67 -9.49 44.91
N VAL A 11 11.81 -10.13 43.76
CA VAL A 11 12.70 -11.28 43.61
C VAL A 11 13.82 -10.88 42.65
N ALA A 12 15.00 -10.81 43.20
CA ALA A 12 16.27 -10.74 42.48
C ALA A 12 16.72 -12.17 42.13
N ALA A 13 17.16 -12.41 40.92
CA ALA A 13 17.84 -13.62 40.54
C ALA A 13 19.18 -13.30 39.88
N ALA A 14 20.17 -14.05 40.32
CA ALA A 14 21.59 -13.80 40.24
C ALA A 14 22.22 -14.19 38.90
N VAL A 15 23.32 -13.48 38.62
CA VAL A 15 24.33 -13.71 37.58
C VAL A 15 25.11 -15.00 37.87
N ALA A 16 25.33 -15.84 36.87
CA ALA A 16 26.35 -16.87 36.85
C ALA A 16 27.33 -16.62 35.70
N LEU A 17 28.54 -16.24 36.09
CA LEU A 17 29.74 -16.19 35.24
C LEU A 17 30.28 -17.61 35.05
N GLY A 18 30.48 -18.03 33.82
CA GLY A 18 31.21 -19.22 33.43
C GLY A 18 32.49 -18.85 32.67
N VAL A 19 33.63 -19.06 33.32
CA VAL A 19 34.98 -18.94 32.75
C VAL A 19 35.39 -20.31 32.22
N GLY A 20 35.85 -20.39 30.99
CA GLY A 20 36.37 -21.63 30.39
C GLY A 20 37.44 -21.37 29.33
N ALA A 21 38.62 -21.41 29.74
CA ALA A 21 39.95 -21.88 29.32
C ALA A 21 40.33 -21.86 27.83
N LEU A 22 41.42 -21.11 27.61
CA LEU A 22 42.37 -21.17 26.49
C LEU A 22 43.02 -22.56 26.35
N VAL A 23 43.15 -23.05 25.15
CA VAL A 23 44.19 -24.03 24.77
C VAL A 23 44.99 -23.47 23.61
N LEU A 24 46.23 -23.11 23.89
CA LEU A 24 47.31 -22.84 22.96
C LEU A 24 47.95 -24.16 22.48
N ALA A 25 48.05 -24.37 21.20
CA ALA A 25 49.01 -25.34 20.66
C ALA A 25 49.82 -24.66 19.55
N ALA A 26 51.12 -24.58 19.80
CA ALA A 26 52.11 -24.03 18.91
C ALA A 26 52.87 -25.15 18.19
N CYS A 27 53.53 -24.77 17.10
CA CYS A 27 54.66 -25.39 16.36
C CYS A 27 54.28 -26.42 15.29
N SER A 28 54.65 -26.22 14.02
CA SER A 28 56.06 -26.24 13.54
C SER A 28 56.22 -25.67 12.13
N ARG A 29 57.32 -25.02 11.89
CA ARG A 29 57.81 -24.53 10.57
C ARG A 29 58.27 -25.69 9.68
N SER A 30 57.98 -25.58 8.40
CA SER A 30 58.88 -26.10 7.35
C SER A 30 58.79 -25.18 6.14
N SER A 31 59.94 -24.62 5.81
CA SER A 31 60.19 -23.82 4.64
C SER A 31 60.52 -24.74 3.44
N ALA A 32 60.02 -24.44 2.28
CA ALA A 32 60.77 -24.43 1.03
C ALA A 32 59.88 -24.12 -0.22
N GLY A 33 60.31 -23.25 -1.07
CA GLY A 33 60.09 -23.32 -2.52
C GLY A 33 59.14 -22.26 -3.08
N GLY A 34 59.72 -21.26 -3.74
CA GLY A 34 59.07 -20.17 -4.41
C GLY A 34 58.22 -20.57 -5.63
N GLY A 35 57.33 -19.76 -5.92
CA GLY A 35 56.48 -19.74 -7.10
C GLY A 35 55.55 -18.56 -6.99
N ASP A 36 55.94 -17.41 -7.51
CA ASP A 36 55.08 -16.24 -7.71
C ASP A 36 53.95 -16.63 -8.68
N ALA A 37 52.84 -17.08 -8.14
CA ALA A 37 51.59 -17.09 -8.87
C ALA A 37 50.84 -15.81 -8.49
N GLU A 38 50.89 -14.81 -9.35
CA GLU A 38 49.96 -13.70 -9.32
C GLU A 38 48.53 -14.29 -9.27
N ARG A 39 47.95 -14.24 -8.07
CA ARG A 39 46.53 -14.51 -7.88
C ARG A 39 45.79 -13.31 -8.42
N SER A 40 45.48 -13.34 -9.72
CA SER A 40 44.49 -12.44 -10.32
C SER A 40 43.19 -12.65 -9.57
N THR A 41 42.94 -11.78 -8.60
CA THR A 41 41.57 -11.62 -8.03
C THR A 41 40.77 -10.92 -9.12
N THR A 42 40.21 -11.70 -10.02
CA THR A 42 39.02 -11.25 -10.76
C THR A 42 37.95 -11.06 -9.71
N SER A 43 37.76 -9.80 -9.30
CA SER A 43 36.52 -9.36 -8.69
C SER A 43 35.41 -9.76 -9.69
N ALA A 44 34.68 -10.79 -9.39
CA ALA A 44 33.41 -11.02 -10.06
C ALA A 44 32.59 -9.77 -9.76
N ALA A 45 32.39 -8.91 -10.75
CA ALA A 45 31.37 -7.89 -10.67
C ALA A 45 30.08 -8.65 -10.33
N SER A 46 29.49 -8.37 -9.18
CA SER A 46 28.14 -8.83 -8.85
C SER A 46 27.28 -8.38 -10.02
N ALA A 47 26.61 -9.29 -10.69
CA ALA A 47 25.65 -8.92 -11.71
C ALA A 47 24.64 -8.00 -11.03
N GLU A 48 24.46 -6.80 -11.56
CA GLU A 48 23.44 -5.87 -11.09
C GLU A 48 22.09 -6.60 -11.17
N ALA A 49 21.36 -6.66 -10.04
CA ALA A 49 20.03 -7.25 -10.02
C ALA A 49 19.07 -6.34 -10.77
N SER A 50 18.27 -6.89 -11.66
CA SER A 50 17.27 -6.12 -12.41
C SER A 50 16.11 -7.02 -12.81
N GLY A 51 14.95 -6.42 -13.03
CA GLY A 51 13.74 -7.13 -13.44
C GLY A 51 12.64 -6.17 -13.85
N GLU A 52 11.48 -6.73 -14.04
CA GLU A 52 10.23 -6.01 -14.26
C GLU A 52 9.17 -6.59 -13.33
N LEU A 53 8.19 -5.79 -12.96
CA LEU A 53 6.99 -6.24 -12.26
C LEU A 53 5.76 -5.55 -12.85
N SER A 54 4.64 -6.27 -12.88
CA SER A 54 3.32 -5.71 -13.18
C SER A 54 2.64 -5.30 -11.88
N LEU A 55 2.32 -4.02 -11.76
CA LEU A 55 1.57 -3.43 -10.65
C LEU A 55 0.16 -3.11 -11.14
N LEU A 56 -0.87 -3.67 -10.50
CA LEU A 56 -2.27 -3.33 -10.71
C LEU A 56 -2.77 -2.50 -9.54
N SER A 57 -3.39 -1.34 -9.80
CA SER A 57 -4.20 -0.60 -8.84
C SER A 57 -5.66 -0.73 -9.23
N TYR A 58 -6.52 -1.12 -8.29
CA TYR A 58 -7.93 -1.34 -8.59
C TYR A 58 -8.86 -1.05 -7.41
N ASN A 59 -9.68 -0.02 -7.55
CA ASN A 59 -10.84 0.18 -6.71
C ASN A 59 -11.91 -0.85 -7.11
N VAL A 60 -12.24 -1.78 -6.21
CA VAL A 60 -13.11 -2.94 -6.48
C VAL A 60 -14.59 -2.69 -6.18
N ALA A 61 -14.97 -1.45 -5.83
CA ALA A 61 -16.32 -1.04 -5.47
C ALA A 61 -17.00 -1.97 -4.45
N GLY A 62 -16.27 -2.36 -3.42
CA GLY A 62 -16.66 -3.41 -2.45
C GLY A 62 -17.54 -2.94 -1.30
N LEU A 63 -18.36 -1.91 -1.48
CA LEU A 63 -19.36 -1.51 -0.52
C LEU A 63 -20.44 -2.61 -0.30
N PRO A 64 -21.11 -2.66 0.85
CA PRO A 64 -22.23 -3.59 1.05
C PRO A 64 -23.27 -3.51 -0.08
N GLN A 65 -23.74 -4.67 -0.55
CA GLN A 65 -24.69 -4.79 -1.67
C GLN A 65 -25.94 -3.91 -1.50
N GLU A 66 -26.36 -3.68 -0.26
CA GLU A 66 -27.56 -2.93 0.09
C GLU A 66 -27.46 -1.43 -0.22
N ILE A 67 -26.23 -0.91 -0.31
CA ILE A 67 -25.94 0.50 -0.57
C ILE A 67 -25.12 0.73 -1.85
N SER A 68 -24.47 -0.33 -2.37
CA SER A 68 -23.71 -0.26 -3.60
C SER A 68 -24.61 -0.23 -4.85
N LYS A 69 -24.13 0.46 -5.89
CA LYS A 69 -24.75 0.44 -7.22
C LYS A 69 -24.13 -0.63 -8.14
N GLU A 70 -22.96 -1.17 -7.76
CA GLU A 70 -22.08 -1.96 -8.64
C GLU A 70 -22.20 -3.48 -8.44
N HIS A 71 -23.20 -3.96 -7.71
CA HIS A 71 -23.44 -5.40 -7.48
C HIS A 71 -22.25 -6.20 -6.94
N PRO A 72 -21.53 -5.75 -5.90
CA PRO A 72 -20.28 -6.36 -5.42
C PRO A 72 -20.42 -7.82 -5.02
N SER A 73 -21.58 -8.27 -4.52
CA SER A 73 -21.81 -9.68 -4.18
C SER A 73 -21.64 -10.64 -5.37
N VAL A 74 -21.82 -10.12 -6.60
CA VAL A 74 -21.70 -10.85 -7.86
C VAL A 74 -20.35 -10.56 -8.52
N ASN A 75 -19.90 -9.31 -8.48
CA ASN A 75 -18.74 -8.83 -9.21
C ASN A 75 -17.41 -9.22 -8.51
N ILE A 76 -17.32 -9.10 -7.18
CA ILE A 76 -16.12 -9.46 -6.42
C ILE A 76 -15.62 -10.89 -6.73
N PRO A 77 -16.47 -11.94 -6.74
CA PRO A 77 -16.02 -13.27 -7.15
C PRO A 77 -15.53 -13.38 -8.60
N LYS A 78 -16.03 -12.52 -9.51
CA LYS A 78 -15.57 -12.49 -10.91
C LYS A 78 -14.25 -11.74 -11.04
N ILE A 79 -14.02 -10.71 -10.21
CA ILE A 79 -12.75 -9.96 -10.16
C ILE A 79 -11.61 -10.87 -9.70
N SER A 80 -11.83 -11.71 -8.69
CA SER A 80 -10.79 -12.54 -8.07
C SER A 80 -9.84 -13.24 -9.07
N PRO A 81 -10.30 -14.07 -10.01
CA PRO A 81 -9.41 -14.76 -10.94
C PRO A 81 -8.70 -13.81 -11.93
N LEU A 82 -9.24 -12.61 -12.17
CA LEU A 82 -8.65 -11.63 -13.07
C LEU A 82 -7.44 -10.92 -12.47
N LEU A 83 -7.28 -10.99 -11.14
CA LEU A 83 -6.12 -10.45 -10.44
C LEU A 83 -4.88 -11.34 -10.56
N GLU A 84 -5.06 -12.63 -10.89
CA GLU A 84 -3.99 -13.62 -10.90
C GLU A 84 -2.79 -13.28 -11.82
N PRO A 85 -2.93 -12.65 -13.00
CA PRO A 85 -1.80 -12.39 -13.88
C PRO A 85 -0.76 -11.41 -13.35
N PHE A 86 -1.12 -10.53 -12.39
CA PHE A 86 -0.28 -9.43 -11.93
C PHE A 86 0.67 -9.85 -10.81
N ASP A 87 1.85 -9.24 -10.73
CA ASP A 87 2.84 -9.54 -9.69
C ASP A 87 2.46 -8.89 -8.35
N VAL A 88 1.96 -7.66 -8.41
CA VAL A 88 1.49 -6.90 -7.25
C VAL A 88 0.13 -6.29 -7.59
N VAL A 89 -0.83 -6.46 -6.71
CA VAL A 89 -2.17 -5.85 -6.80
C VAL A 89 -2.40 -5.01 -5.56
N LEU A 90 -2.76 -3.75 -5.77
CA LEU A 90 -3.22 -2.83 -4.75
C LEU A 90 -4.72 -2.63 -4.93
N THR A 91 -5.49 -2.81 -3.87
CA THR A 91 -6.96 -2.71 -3.93
C THR A 91 -7.47 -1.58 -3.06
N GLN A 92 -8.44 -0.82 -3.57
CA GLN A 92 -9.21 0.14 -2.82
C GLN A 92 -10.66 -0.34 -2.77
N GLU A 93 -11.40 0.12 -1.77
CA GLU A 93 -12.77 -0.36 -1.46
C GLU A 93 -12.90 -1.87 -1.24
N ASP A 94 -11.82 -2.58 -0.94
CA ASP A 94 -11.87 -3.93 -0.39
C ASP A 94 -12.23 -3.84 1.10
N PHE A 95 -13.37 -3.24 1.39
CA PHE A 95 -13.77 -2.87 2.74
C PHE A 95 -14.00 -4.08 3.63
N ASP A 96 -13.59 -3.95 4.88
CA ASP A 96 -13.85 -4.89 5.95
C ASP A 96 -14.81 -4.31 7.00
N TRP A 97 -15.67 -5.17 7.49
CA TRP A 97 -16.45 -4.89 8.70
C TRP A 97 -15.66 -5.32 9.93
N TRP A 98 -15.09 -4.37 10.64
CA TRP A 98 -14.25 -4.64 11.81
C TRP A 98 -15.03 -4.78 13.12
N LYS A 99 -16.27 -4.29 13.18
CA LYS A 99 -17.09 -4.21 14.40
C LYS A 99 -17.83 -5.53 14.65
N PRO A 100 -17.49 -6.30 15.69
CA PRO A 100 -18.22 -7.53 15.98
C PRO A 100 -19.65 -7.27 16.44
N GLY A 101 -20.61 -8.10 16.02
CA GLY A 101 -21.97 -8.08 16.48
C GLY A 101 -22.85 -6.99 15.86
N GLY A 102 -22.75 -6.74 14.57
CA GLY A 102 -23.59 -5.76 13.88
C GLY A 102 -24.51 -6.38 12.82
N LEU A 103 -25.37 -5.56 12.22
CA LEU A 103 -26.23 -5.98 11.11
C LEU A 103 -25.41 -6.51 9.93
N ALA A 104 -24.22 -5.98 9.72
CA ALA A 104 -23.34 -6.40 8.63
C ALA A 104 -22.85 -7.85 8.78
N GLU A 105 -22.72 -8.40 9.99
CA GLU A 105 -22.34 -9.82 10.17
C GLU A 105 -23.35 -10.80 9.57
N THR A 106 -24.58 -10.36 9.33
CA THR A 106 -25.63 -11.16 8.71
C THR A 106 -25.75 -10.95 7.20
N THR A 107 -24.97 -10.04 6.65
CA THR A 107 -24.97 -9.71 5.23
C THR A 107 -23.85 -10.44 4.49
N ASP A 108 -23.96 -10.50 3.18
CA ASP A 108 -22.97 -11.14 2.30
C ASP A 108 -21.63 -10.36 2.25
N PHE A 109 -21.67 -9.09 2.60
CA PHE A 109 -20.55 -8.17 2.64
C PHE A 109 -19.34 -8.70 3.42
N VAL A 110 -19.54 -9.33 4.57
CA VAL A 110 -18.45 -9.87 5.40
C VAL A 110 -17.60 -10.93 4.72
N HIS A 111 -18.02 -11.43 3.56
CA HIS A 111 -17.31 -12.43 2.78
C HIS A 111 -16.61 -11.86 1.54
N TYR A 112 -16.74 -10.56 1.25
CA TYR A 112 -16.17 -9.98 0.03
C TYR A 112 -14.65 -10.04 0.03
N HIS A 113 -14.03 -9.67 1.13
CA HIS A 113 -12.57 -9.73 1.28
C HIS A 113 -11.99 -11.13 0.99
N GLU A 114 -12.60 -12.19 1.52
CA GLU A 114 -12.18 -13.57 1.26
C GLU A 114 -12.47 -14.00 -0.18
N ARG A 115 -13.60 -13.56 -0.74
CA ARG A 115 -13.96 -13.89 -2.13
C ARG A 115 -13.04 -13.25 -3.14
N LEU A 116 -12.61 -12.01 -2.89
CA LEU A 116 -11.62 -11.33 -3.73
C LEU A 116 -10.30 -12.08 -3.78
N ARG A 117 -9.97 -12.85 -2.74
CA ARG A 117 -8.72 -13.61 -2.59
C ARG A 117 -8.85 -15.09 -2.92
N ALA A 118 -10.05 -15.56 -3.32
CA ALA A 118 -10.35 -16.99 -3.43
C ALA A 118 -9.61 -17.67 -4.57
N ASP A 119 -9.48 -17.01 -5.72
CA ASP A 119 -8.95 -17.58 -6.96
C ASP A 119 -7.59 -17.02 -7.37
N VAL A 120 -6.82 -16.44 -6.41
CA VAL A 120 -5.46 -15.93 -6.61
C VAL A 120 -4.44 -16.73 -5.81
N THR A 121 -3.22 -16.88 -6.36
CA THR A 121 -2.12 -17.63 -5.75
C THR A 121 -1.01 -16.75 -5.17
N HIS A 122 -1.23 -15.45 -5.06
CA HIS A 122 -0.30 -14.51 -4.43
C HIS A 122 0.06 -14.99 -3.02
N GLU A 123 1.33 -15.21 -2.76
CA GLU A 123 1.82 -15.79 -1.49
C GLU A 123 1.74 -14.79 -0.35
N PHE A 124 2.03 -13.52 -0.64
CA PHE A 124 2.08 -12.44 0.35
C PHE A 124 0.83 -11.57 0.21
N ARG A 125 0.14 -11.37 1.34
CA ARG A 125 -1.15 -10.67 1.36
C ARG A 125 -1.28 -9.88 2.64
N THR A 126 -1.95 -8.74 2.55
CA THR A 126 -2.38 -8.03 3.76
C THR A 126 -3.54 -8.76 4.42
N GLU A 127 -3.55 -8.73 5.75
CA GLU A 127 -4.67 -9.19 6.55
C GLU A 127 -5.79 -8.14 6.54
N ARG A 128 -6.97 -8.55 7.02
CA ARG A 128 -8.09 -7.65 7.28
C ARG A 128 -7.67 -6.46 8.13
N HIS A 129 -8.39 -5.35 7.99
CA HIS A 129 -8.14 -4.17 8.80
C HIS A 129 -8.28 -4.49 10.30
N PRO A 130 -7.31 -4.14 11.14
CA PRO A 130 -7.30 -4.54 12.57
C PRO A 130 -8.31 -3.80 13.45
N GLY A 131 -9.02 -2.83 12.89
CA GLY A 131 -9.96 -1.97 13.59
C GLY A 131 -9.35 -0.62 14.02
N PRO A 132 -10.21 0.33 14.43
CA PRO A 132 -9.80 1.72 14.69
C PRO A 132 -8.81 1.87 15.84
N GLU A 133 -8.98 1.11 16.92
CA GLU A 133 -8.09 1.18 18.09
C GLU A 133 -6.63 0.85 17.71
N ALA A 134 -6.44 -0.12 16.81
CA ALA A 134 -5.10 -0.55 16.38
C ALA A 134 -4.37 0.51 15.53
N VAL A 135 -5.11 1.41 14.89
CA VAL A 135 -4.57 2.52 14.10
C VAL A 135 -4.69 3.87 14.82
N GLY A 136 -5.04 3.86 16.12
CA GLY A 136 -5.03 5.04 16.97
C GLY A 136 -6.26 5.93 16.86
N ILE A 137 -7.36 5.46 16.28
CA ILE A 137 -8.62 6.20 16.20
C ILE A 137 -9.48 5.89 17.43
N ASP A 138 -9.87 6.94 18.17
CA ASP A 138 -10.94 6.87 19.16
C ASP A 138 -12.28 7.09 18.46
N ILE A 139 -12.98 6.00 18.16
CA ILE A 139 -14.22 6.05 17.40
C ILE A 139 -15.32 6.89 18.09
N ASP A 140 -15.37 6.90 19.41
CA ASP A 140 -16.40 7.63 20.15
C ASP A 140 -16.11 9.16 20.14
N ALA A 141 -14.85 9.56 20.06
CA ALA A 141 -14.41 10.95 20.07
C ALA A 141 -14.19 11.53 18.67
N ASP A 142 -13.59 10.75 17.78
CA ASP A 142 -13.09 11.25 16.49
C ASP A 142 -14.05 10.94 15.33
N ARG A 143 -14.61 9.73 15.27
CA ARG A 143 -15.43 9.27 14.14
C ARG A 143 -16.58 8.35 14.61
N PRO A 144 -17.61 8.89 15.27
CA PRO A 144 -18.67 8.07 15.93
C PRO A 144 -19.50 7.21 14.95
N ASN A 145 -19.58 7.60 13.69
CA ASN A 145 -20.38 6.88 12.68
C ASN A 145 -19.55 5.96 11.77
N MET A 146 -18.24 5.83 12.02
CA MET A 146 -17.38 4.97 11.23
C MET A 146 -17.70 3.50 11.46
N GLU A 147 -17.86 2.76 10.38
CA GLU A 147 -18.26 1.36 10.39
C GLU A 147 -17.37 0.44 9.54
N LEU A 148 -16.63 1.01 8.58
CA LEU A 148 -15.82 0.27 7.63
C LEU A 148 -14.32 0.47 7.91
N GLY A 149 -13.52 -0.53 7.55
CA GLY A 149 -12.06 -0.41 7.47
C GLY A 149 -11.61 0.58 6.40
N ASP A 150 -10.31 0.58 6.12
CA ASP A 150 -9.73 1.49 5.12
C ASP A 150 -9.99 1.06 3.67
N GLY A 151 -10.37 -0.18 3.45
CA GLY A 151 -10.59 -0.76 2.13
C GLY A 151 -9.32 -1.02 1.33
N LEU A 152 -8.13 -0.87 1.96
CA LEU A 152 -6.85 -1.03 1.31
C LEU A 152 -6.32 -2.46 1.42
N GLY A 153 -5.76 -2.98 0.33
CA GLY A 153 -5.22 -4.33 0.30
C GLY A 153 -4.06 -4.52 -0.65
N VAL A 154 -3.13 -5.38 -0.25
CA VAL A 154 -2.00 -5.81 -1.10
C VAL A 154 -2.08 -7.30 -1.31
N LEU A 155 -2.00 -7.73 -2.57
CA LEU A 155 -1.71 -9.10 -2.98
C LEU A 155 -0.40 -9.09 -3.75
N SER A 156 0.58 -9.91 -3.38
CA SER A 156 1.91 -9.89 -3.99
C SER A 156 2.49 -11.27 -4.17
N ARG A 157 3.17 -11.49 -5.29
CA ARG A 157 4.04 -12.64 -5.53
C ARG A 157 5.41 -12.46 -4.87
N LEU A 158 5.76 -11.20 -4.59
CA LEU A 158 7.02 -10.80 -3.95
C LEU A 158 6.82 -10.59 -2.46
N PRO A 159 7.83 -10.85 -1.62
CA PRO A 159 7.73 -10.63 -0.18
C PRO A 159 7.39 -9.17 0.16
N ILE A 160 6.46 -8.99 1.10
CA ILE A 160 6.13 -7.70 1.70
C ILE A 160 6.58 -7.67 3.16
N GLY A 161 6.94 -6.49 3.65
CA GLY A 161 7.33 -6.25 5.05
C GLY A 161 6.14 -6.06 5.98
N ASP A 162 6.43 -5.47 7.14
CA ASP A 162 5.39 -5.03 8.06
C ASP A 162 4.49 -4.00 7.38
N VAL A 163 3.21 -4.00 7.76
CA VAL A 163 2.18 -3.16 7.15
C VAL A 163 1.76 -2.09 8.14
N ASP A 164 1.96 -0.84 7.76
CA ASP A 164 1.44 0.32 8.46
C ASP A 164 0.17 0.81 7.76
N ARG A 165 -0.92 1.00 8.50
CA ARG A 165 -2.18 1.58 8.02
C ARG A 165 -2.37 2.92 8.70
N VAL A 166 -2.43 3.99 7.91
CA VAL A 166 -2.46 5.37 8.40
C VAL A 166 -3.74 6.04 7.89
N PRO A 167 -4.74 6.19 8.75
CA PRO A 167 -5.98 6.87 8.36
C PRO A 167 -5.72 8.37 8.15
N TRP A 168 -6.50 8.97 7.25
CA TRP A 168 -6.53 10.42 7.12
C TRP A 168 -6.93 11.07 8.45
N THR A 169 -6.28 12.17 8.79
CA THR A 169 -6.50 12.86 10.08
C THR A 169 -7.92 13.40 10.21
N ARG A 170 -8.52 13.79 9.09
CA ARG A 170 -9.89 14.32 9.00
C ARG A 170 -10.64 13.66 7.86
N CYS A 171 -11.94 13.81 7.84
CA CYS A 171 -12.83 13.36 6.77
C CYS A 171 -14.01 14.30 6.66
N PHE A 172 -14.72 14.26 5.53
CA PHE A 172 -15.97 14.98 5.34
C PHE A 172 -17.07 14.07 4.83
N GLY A 173 -18.26 14.27 5.36
CA GLY A 173 -19.44 13.55 4.92
C GLY A 173 -19.77 12.32 5.75
N GLU A 174 -21.07 12.24 6.01
CA GLU A 174 -21.76 11.12 6.65
C GLU A 174 -22.89 10.69 5.71
N PHE A 175 -23.88 9.97 6.24
CA PHE A 175 -25.01 9.43 5.45
C PHE A 175 -25.76 10.43 4.57
N ASP A 176 -25.76 11.74 4.91
CA ASP A 176 -26.56 12.78 4.25
C ASP A 176 -25.71 13.91 3.62
N SER A 177 -24.40 13.82 3.62
CA SER A 177 -23.53 14.90 3.16
C SER A 177 -22.18 14.39 2.62
N GLY A 178 -21.53 15.17 1.76
CA GLY A 178 -20.27 14.81 1.14
C GLY A 178 -20.31 13.49 0.38
N ALA A 179 -19.19 12.85 0.21
CA ALA A 179 -19.09 11.51 -0.37
C ALA A 179 -19.20 10.38 0.67
N SER A 180 -19.60 10.71 1.92
CA SER A 180 -19.72 9.76 3.03
C SER A 180 -18.38 9.20 3.54
N ASP A 181 -17.28 9.88 3.35
CA ASP A 181 -15.93 9.41 3.65
C ASP A 181 -15.69 9.12 5.13
N CYS A 182 -16.42 9.81 6.05
CA CYS A 182 -16.32 9.52 7.48
C CYS A 182 -16.87 8.17 7.92
N LEU A 183 -17.56 7.43 7.04
CA LEU A 183 -18.05 6.09 7.34
C LEU A 183 -16.98 5.01 7.22
N ALA A 184 -15.83 5.31 6.61
CA ALA A 184 -14.69 4.43 6.43
C ALA A 184 -13.41 5.04 7.00
N MET A 185 -12.43 4.18 7.31
CA MET A 185 -11.10 4.60 7.79
C MET A 185 -10.16 4.97 6.63
N LYS A 186 -10.66 5.56 5.55
CA LYS A 186 -9.82 5.94 4.41
C LYS A 186 -8.49 6.54 4.84
N GLY A 187 -7.47 6.30 4.05
CA GLY A 187 -6.11 6.68 4.35
C GLY A 187 -5.13 6.09 3.35
N PHE A 188 -3.98 5.71 3.83
CA PHE A 188 -2.98 4.97 3.06
C PHE A 188 -2.38 3.82 3.86
N LEU A 189 -1.90 2.83 3.10
CA LEU A 189 -1.14 1.69 3.58
C LEU A 189 0.30 1.86 3.13
N HIS A 190 1.26 1.57 4.00
CA HIS A 190 2.67 1.53 3.69
C HIS A 190 3.25 0.16 4.05
N THR A 191 4.07 -0.39 3.17
CA THR A 191 4.89 -1.58 3.41
C THR A 191 6.15 -1.52 2.55
N THR A 192 7.07 -2.45 2.75
CA THR A 192 8.19 -2.66 1.84
C THR A 192 7.91 -3.83 0.91
N LEU A 193 8.36 -3.74 -0.34
CA LEU A 193 8.31 -4.81 -1.33
C LEU A 193 9.74 -5.24 -1.66
N GLU A 194 10.07 -6.52 -1.47
CA GLU A 194 11.38 -7.08 -1.78
C GLU A 194 11.44 -7.52 -3.25
N LEU A 195 12.15 -6.79 -4.09
CA LEU A 195 12.28 -7.06 -5.53
C LEU A 195 13.27 -8.20 -5.82
N ALA A 196 14.29 -8.33 -4.98
CA ALA A 196 15.29 -9.38 -4.97
C ALA A 196 16.00 -9.40 -3.62
N ASP A 197 16.84 -10.40 -3.35
CA ASP A 197 17.60 -10.52 -2.10
C ASP A 197 18.33 -9.21 -1.74
N GLY A 198 17.85 -8.52 -0.73
CA GLY A 198 18.40 -7.24 -0.26
C GLY A 198 18.10 -6.03 -1.12
N VAL A 199 17.21 -6.14 -2.09
CA VAL A 199 16.71 -5.04 -2.95
C VAL A 199 15.26 -4.80 -2.65
N SER A 200 14.92 -3.69 -2.05
CA SER A 200 13.54 -3.36 -1.68
C SER A 200 13.15 -1.93 -2.06
N VAL A 201 11.87 -1.74 -2.24
CA VAL A 201 11.23 -0.44 -2.43
C VAL A 201 10.12 -0.25 -1.38
N ASP A 202 9.79 0.98 -1.07
CA ASP A 202 8.62 1.28 -0.26
C ASP A 202 7.39 1.28 -1.17
N LEU A 203 6.34 0.60 -0.75
CA LEU A 203 5.08 0.46 -1.46
C LEU A 203 3.98 1.17 -0.68
N TYR A 204 3.25 2.03 -1.38
CA TYR A 204 2.12 2.77 -0.84
C TYR A 204 0.86 2.45 -1.64
N ASP A 205 -0.22 2.15 -0.93
CA ASP A 205 -1.58 2.06 -1.46
C ASP A 205 -2.43 3.13 -0.78
N LEU A 206 -3.25 3.88 -1.51
CA LEU A 206 -4.04 4.96 -0.94
C LEU A 206 -5.47 5.01 -1.49
N HIS A 207 -6.37 5.57 -0.68
CA HIS A 207 -7.70 5.98 -1.12
C HIS A 207 -7.99 7.37 -0.55
N GLY A 208 -7.99 8.38 -1.43
CA GLY A 208 -8.18 9.78 -1.10
C GLY A 208 -9.61 10.10 -0.66
N GLU A 209 -9.81 11.27 -0.05
CA GLU A 209 -11.13 11.85 0.18
C GLU A 209 -11.84 12.03 -1.15
N ALA A 210 -13.10 11.62 -1.24
CA ALA A 210 -13.92 11.73 -2.43
C ALA A 210 -14.71 13.04 -2.45
N GLY A 211 -15.27 13.37 -3.62
CA GLY A 211 -16.13 14.55 -3.79
C GLY A 211 -15.39 15.74 -4.40
N GLY A 212 -16.15 16.72 -4.87
CA GLY A 212 -15.63 17.88 -5.59
C GLY A 212 -16.09 19.22 -4.99
N GLY A 213 -16.67 19.18 -3.76
CA GLY A 213 -17.05 20.38 -3.03
C GLY A 213 -15.84 21.10 -2.40
N PRO A 214 -15.99 22.36 -1.97
CA PRO A 214 -14.89 23.09 -1.34
C PRO A 214 -14.35 22.43 -0.07
N GLU A 215 -15.21 21.77 0.70
CA GLU A 215 -14.82 21.02 1.89
C GLU A 215 -14.05 19.76 1.54
N ASP A 216 -14.49 19.00 0.53
CA ASP A 216 -13.82 17.80 0.03
C ASP A 216 -12.42 18.14 -0.47
N GLN A 217 -12.31 19.17 -1.33
CA GLN A 217 -11.03 19.61 -1.88
C GLN A 217 -10.04 20.14 -0.83
N ALA A 218 -10.55 20.79 0.22
CA ALA A 218 -9.69 21.21 1.32
C ALA A 218 -9.12 20.01 2.08
N LEU A 219 -9.87 18.93 2.20
CA LEU A 219 -9.42 17.69 2.84
C LEU A 219 -8.52 16.88 1.93
N GLN A 220 -8.81 16.79 0.63
CA GLN A 220 -7.88 16.21 -0.34
C GLN A 220 -6.49 16.86 -0.25
N ALA A 221 -6.44 18.19 -0.15
CA ALA A 221 -5.16 18.89 0.01
C ALA A 221 -4.45 18.52 1.33
N ASP A 222 -5.18 18.43 2.45
CA ASP A 222 -4.64 18.03 3.75
C ASP A 222 -4.16 16.56 3.74
N ASP A 223 -4.88 15.66 3.07
CA ASP A 223 -4.54 14.23 2.93
C ASP A 223 -3.20 14.06 2.20
N PHE A 224 -3.03 14.74 1.07
CA PHE A 224 -1.78 14.68 0.31
C PHE A 224 -0.63 15.39 1.03
N GLU A 225 -0.89 16.42 1.85
CA GLU A 225 0.12 17.01 2.75
C GLU A 225 0.53 16.00 3.85
N GLN A 226 -0.44 15.30 4.45
CA GLN A 226 -0.19 14.24 5.44
C GLN A 226 0.65 13.11 4.85
N LEU A 227 0.30 12.63 3.65
CA LEU A 227 1.03 11.56 2.95
C LEU A 227 2.46 12.02 2.59
N ALA A 228 2.64 13.24 2.10
CA ALA A 228 3.95 13.79 1.77
C ALA A 228 4.86 13.88 3.02
N ALA A 229 4.30 14.30 4.15
CA ALA A 229 5.03 14.34 5.42
C ALA A 229 5.43 12.94 5.89
N TYR A 230 4.53 11.96 5.78
CA TYR A 230 4.83 10.56 6.12
C TYR A 230 5.94 9.99 5.23
N ILE A 231 5.88 10.22 3.91
CA ILE A 231 6.92 9.79 2.96
C ILE A 231 8.28 10.41 3.30
N ALA A 232 8.30 11.68 3.71
CA ALA A 232 9.53 12.36 4.11
C ALA A 232 10.17 11.73 5.35
N ASP A 233 9.35 11.30 6.31
CA ASP A 233 9.82 10.71 7.58
C ASP A 233 10.21 9.22 7.44
N HIS A 234 9.52 8.45 6.60
CA HIS A 234 9.66 6.98 6.54
C HIS A 234 10.41 6.48 5.31
N SER A 235 10.43 7.24 4.23
CA SER A 235 11.03 6.84 2.95
C SER A 235 12.11 7.79 2.45
N GLU A 236 12.80 8.53 3.36
CA GLU A 236 13.87 9.43 2.98
C GLU A 236 14.96 8.69 2.18
N GLY A 237 15.21 9.14 0.94
CA GLY A 237 16.23 8.57 0.05
C GLY A 237 15.95 7.17 -0.48
N ARG A 238 14.80 6.58 -0.21
CA ARG A 238 14.41 5.25 -0.68
C ARG A 238 13.66 5.31 -2.02
N ALA A 239 13.70 4.22 -2.76
CA ALA A 239 12.84 4.02 -3.92
C ALA A 239 11.39 3.80 -3.45
N ILE A 240 10.43 4.35 -4.19
CA ILE A 240 9.01 4.31 -3.85
C ILE A 240 8.20 3.87 -5.07
N LEU A 241 7.20 3.01 -4.82
CA LEU A 241 6.04 2.78 -5.67
C LEU A 241 4.80 3.22 -4.89
N LEU A 242 3.99 4.08 -5.47
CA LEU A 242 2.75 4.57 -4.89
C LEU A 242 1.64 4.39 -5.91
N ALA A 243 0.52 3.82 -5.50
CA ALA A 243 -0.66 3.74 -6.35
C ALA A 243 -1.94 3.86 -5.51
N GLY A 244 -3.06 4.08 -6.18
CA GLY A 244 -4.37 4.09 -5.55
C GLY A 244 -5.37 4.99 -6.24
N ASP A 245 -6.56 5.00 -5.68
CA ASP A 245 -7.61 5.94 -6.00
C ASP A 245 -7.35 7.27 -5.28
N THR A 246 -6.86 8.24 -6.02
CA THR A 246 -6.52 9.56 -5.48
C THR A 246 -7.73 10.46 -5.31
N ASN A 247 -8.85 10.13 -5.96
CA ASN A 247 -10.02 11.01 -6.11
C ASN A 247 -9.68 12.40 -6.69
N LEU A 248 -8.52 12.56 -7.35
CA LEU A 248 -8.09 13.81 -7.97
C LEU A 248 -8.23 13.72 -9.50
N HIS A 249 -9.20 14.46 -10.05
CA HIS A 249 -9.35 14.66 -11.48
C HIS A 249 -8.32 15.66 -11.97
N THR A 250 -7.30 15.20 -12.67
CA THR A 250 -6.24 16.09 -13.19
C THR A 250 -6.47 16.53 -14.64
N ASP A 251 -7.60 16.17 -15.22
CA ASP A 251 -8.07 16.64 -16.52
C ASP A 251 -8.97 17.87 -16.35
N LEU A 252 -8.49 19.02 -16.77
CA LEU A 252 -9.23 20.28 -16.72
C LEU A 252 -10.46 20.33 -17.65
N GLU A 253 -10.56 19.40 -18.59
CA GLU A 253 -11.67 19.29 -19.54
C GLU A 253 -12.76 18.30 -19.08
N HIS A 254 -12.54 17.61 -17.96
CA HIS A 254 -13.50 16.60 -17.45
C HIS A 254 -14.79 17.26 -16.96
N GLU A 255 -15.96 16.74 -17.39
CA GLU A 255 -17.28 17.34 -17.11
C GLU A 255 -17.65 17.33 -15.61
N ASP A 256 -17.03 16.45 -14.81
CA ASP A 256 -17.33 16.25 -13.39
C ASP A 256 -16.44 17.07 -12.44
N GLY A 257 -15.70 18.03 -12.96
CA GLY A 257 -15.10 19.04 -12.15
C GLY A 257 -13.60 18.99 -11.96
N GLY A 258 -12.84 18.56 -12.94
CA GLY A 258 -11.42 18.89 -13.00
C GLY A 258 -11.28 20.40 -12.82
N ASP A 259 -11.30 20.84 -11.57
CA ASP A 259 -11.15 22.22 -11.21
C ASP A 259 -9.69 22.51 -10.97
N GLY A 260 -8.95 23.17 -11.37
CA GLY A 260 -7.53 23.40 -11.15
C GLY A 260 -7.00 23.10 -9.74
N ALA A 261 -7.85 22.83 -8.76
CA ALA A 261 -7.46 22.44 -7.41
C ALA A 261 -6.86 21.03 -7.38
N ASP A 262 -7.52 20.07 -7.99
CA ASP A 262 -7.03 18.67 -8.06
C ASP A 262 -5.68 18.59 -8.77
N VAL A 263 -5.54 19.33 -9.89
CA VAL A 263 -4.28 19.44 -10.64
C VAL A 263 -3.17 20.03 -9.75
N GLU A 264 -3.48 21.07 -8.99
CA GLU A 264 -2.52 21.73 -8.11
C GLU A 264 -2.14 20.86 -6.91
N ILE A 265 -3.10 20.13 -6.32
CA ILE A 265 -2.85 19.17 -5.23
C ILE A 265 -1.88 18.09 -5.70
N TRP A 266 -2.20 17.43 -6.83
CA TRP A 266 -1.34 16.37 -7.37
C TRP A 266 0.05 16.87 -7.73
N ARG A 267 0.14 17.99 -8.43
CA ARG A 267 1.42 18.63 -8.79
C ARG A 267 2.27 18.96 -7.56
N THR A 268 1.65 19.55 -6.54
CA THR A 268 2.33 19.93 -5.30
C THR A 268 2.84 18.69 -4.54
N PHE A 269 2.03 17.64 -4.48
CA PHE A 269 2.41 16.35 -3.89
C PHE A 269 3.62 15.72 -4.61
N LEU A 270 3.59 15.65 -5.93
CA LEU A 270 4.71 15.12 -6.71
C LEU A 270 6.00 15.93 -6.50
N GLU A 271 5.89 17.25 -6.48
CA GLU A 271 7.05 18.13 -6.21
C GLU A 271 7.61 17.93 -4.79
N ALA A 272 6.74 17.84 -3.78
CA ALA A 272 7.15 17.65 -2.39
C ALA A 272 7.83 16.30 -2.13
N THR A 273 7.37 15.25 -2.81
CA THR A 273 7.85 13.87 -2.61
C THR A 273 8.95 13.47 -3.58
N GLY A 274 9.14 14.21 -4.67
CA GLY A 274 10.04 13.85 -5.77
C GLY A 274 9.57 12.62 -6.57
N LEU A 275 8.29 12.28 -6.48
CA LEU A 275 7.68 11.23 -7.27
C LEU A 275 7.46 11.71 -8.71
N THR A 276 7.46 10.76 -9.63
CA THR A 276 7.12 10.94 -11.04
C THR A 276 5.84 10.17 -11.32
N ASP A 277 4.85 10.83 -11.88
CA ASP A 277 3.61 10.21 -12.35
C ASP A 277 3.89 9.26 -13.52
N SER A 278 3.34 8.05 -13.47
CA SER A 278 3.62 7.02 -14.48
C SER A 278 3.00 7.35 -15.84
N CYS A 279 1.86 8.04 -15.87
CA CYS A 279 1.26 8.49 -17.11
C CYS A 279 2.15 9.52 -17.80
N THR A 280 2.61 10.53 -17.07
CA THR A 280 3.57 11.52 -17.57
C THR A 280 4.86 10.84 -18.06
N ALA A 281 5.37 9.83 -17.33
CA ALA A 281 6.61 9.14 -17.68
C ALA A 281 6.51 8.30 -18.97
N THR A 282 5.31 7.80 -19.29
CA THR A 282 5.03 6.94 -20.45
C THR A 282 4.35 7.67 -21.61
N ASP A 283 4.05 8.97 -21.45
CA ASP A 283 3.32 9.78 -22.43
C ASP A 283 1.94 9.17 -22.75
N CYS A 284 1.21 8.78 -21.68
CA CYS A 284 -0.11 8.15 -21.80
C CYS A 284 -1.20 9.17 -22.17
N ASP A 285 -2.34 8.67 -22.67
CA ASP A 285 -3.46 9.51 -23.10
C ASP A 285 -4.53 9.76 -21.99
N ASP A 286 -4.31 9.21 -20.78
CA ASP A 286 -5.31 9.15 -19.69
C ASP A 286 -4.89 9.92 -18.43
N GLU A 287 -4.23 11.06 -18.56
CA GLU A 287 -3.69 11.86 -17.44
C GLU A 287 -4.74 12.32 -16.42
N GLY A 288 -6.00 12.44 -16.84
CA GLY A 288 -7.07 13.00 -16.03
C GLY A 288 -7.70 12.08 -15.01
N ARG A 289 -7.49 10.77 -15.11
CA ARG A 289 -8.17 9.78 -14.27
C ARG A 289 -7.73 9.83 -12.82
N ILE A 290 -8.64 9.46 -11.91
CA ILE A 290 -8.41 9.49 -10.45
C ILE A 290 -7.54 8.35 -9.94
N ASP A 291 -7.53 7.21 -10.63
CA ASP A 291 -6.62 6.11 -10.33
C ASP A 291 -5.23 6.41 -10.87
N LYS A 292 -4.23 6.49 -10.00
CA LYS A 292 -2.89 6.93 -10.35
C LYS A 292 -1.81 6.01 -9.83
N VAL A 293 -0.68 5.98 -10.54
CA VAL A 293 0.57 5.35 -10.09
C VAL A 293 1.69 6.38 -10.21
N ALA A 294 2.48 6.50 -9.16
CA ALA A 294 3.68 7.35 -9.14
C ALA A 294 4.86 6.58 -8.54
N PHE A 295 6.07 6.95 -8.94
CA PHE A 295 7.27 6.25 -8.51
C PHE A 295 8.45 7.21 -8.34
N ARG A 296 9.45 6.77 -7.56
CA ARG A 296 10.72 7.47 -7.37
C ARG A 296 11.85 6.46 -7.21
N SER A 297 12.95 6.64 -7.92
CA SER A 297 14.21 5.92 -7.68
C SER A 297 14.87 6.40 -6.38
N GLY A 298 15.61 5.52 -5.72
CA GLY A 298 16.34 5.85 -4.50
C GLY A 298 17.00 4.63 -3.86
N GLY A 299 17.85 4.82 -2.86
CA GLY A 299 18.47 3.74 -2.10
C GLY A 299 19.29 2.75 -2.94
N GLY A 300 19.79 3.15 -4.12
CA GLY A 300 20.47 2.26 -5.04
C GLY A 300 19.55 1.46 -5.94
N VAL A 301 18.24 1.74 -5.94
CA VAL A 301 17.26 1.14 -6.84
C VAL A 301 16.79 2.19 -7.85
N GLU A 302 16.99 1.91 -9.11
CA GLU A 302 16.44 2.69 -10.22
C GLU A 302 15.11 2.08 -10.64
N LEU A 303 14.09 2.92 -10.80
CA LEU A 303 12.75 2.54 -11.26
C LEU A 303 12.42 3.30 -12.55
N GLU A 304 11.69 2.64 -13.43
CA GLU A 304 11.23 3.21 -14.71
C GLU A 304 9.85 2.62 -15.05
N ALA A 305 8.84 3.47 -15.30
CA ALA A 305 7.58 3.00 -15.87
C ALA A 305 7.79 2.62 -17.33
N ARG A 306 7.37 1.42 -17.71
CA ARG A 306 7.46 0.86 -19.07
C ARG A 306 6.17 1.00 -19.84
N SER A 307 5.05 0.87 -19.12
CA SER A 307 3.71 1.04 -19.66
C SER A 307 2.79 1.57 -18.56
N HIS A 308 1.68 2.20 -18.99
CA HIS A 308 0.59 2.65 -18.16
C HIS A 308 -0.69 2.41 -18.95
N GLU A 309 -1.52 1.45 -18.53
CA GLU A 309 -2.66 0.99 -19.32
C GLU A 309 -3.86 0.68 -18.41
N PHE A 310 -5.02 1.24 -18.74
CA PHE A 310 -6.27 0.86 -18.11
C PHE A 310 -6.80 -0.44 -18.71
N GLN A 311 -7.12 -1.43 -17.85
CA GLN A 311 -7.50 -2.79 -18.20
C GLN A 311 -9.03 -2.98 -18.38
N GLY A 312 -9.77 -1.92 -18.73
CA GLY A 312 -11.22 -1.92 -18.80
C GLY A 312 -11.84 -3.02 -19.69
N GLY A 313 -11.15 -3.41 -20.77
CA GLY A 313 -11.63 -4.50 -21.65
C GLY A 313 -11.46 -5.92 -21.07
N THR A 314 -10.74 -6.08 -19.95
CA THR A 314 -10.46 -7.37 -19.31
C THR A 314 -11.36 -7.60 -18.08
N PHE A 315 -11.63 -6.56 -17.32
CA PHE A 315 -12.41 -6.63 -16.09
C PHE A 315 -13.90 -6.35 -16.34
N VAL A 316 -14.48 -7.14 -17.23
CA VAL A 316 -15.88 -7.04 -17.62
C VAL A 316 -16.61 -8.38 -17.40
N ASP A 317 -17.93 -8.30 -17.28
CA ASP A 317 -18.75 -9.48 -17.21
C ASP A 317 -19.03 -10.10 -18.60
N GLU A 318 -19.84 -11.19 -18.65
CA GLU A 318 -20.19 -11.89 -19.90
C GLU A 318 -20.99 -11.00 -20.88
N GLN A 319 -21.56 -9.90 -20.41
CA GLN A 319 -22.30 -8.93 -21.20
C GLN A 319 -21.41 -7.78 -21.69
N GLY A 320 -20.17 -7.69 -21.17
CA GLY A 320 -19.22 -6.63 -21.46
C GLY A 320 -19.41 -5.40 -20.56
N GLU A 321 -20.14 -5.53 -19.45
CA GLU A 321 -20.30 -4.49 -18.45
C GLU A 321 -19.13 -4.55 -17.45
N ASP A 322 -18.63 -3.39 -17.03
CA ASP A 322 -17.54 -3.28 -16.06
C ASP A 322 -17.90 -3.93 -14.72
N LEU A 323 -16.90 -4.54 -14.05
CA LEU A 323 -17.10 -5.21 -12.75
C LEU A 323 -16.98 -4.25 -11.55
N SER A 324 -16.56 -3.02 -11.77
CA SER A 324 -16.50 -1.89 -10.83
C SER A 324 -16.81 -0.62 -11.59
N ASP A 325 -17.12 0.46 -10.90
CA ASP A 325 -17.19 1.82 -11.45
C ASP A 325 -15.81 2.42 -11.77
N HIS A 326 -14.75 1.73 -11.37
CA HIS A 326 -13.36 2.02 -11.77
C HIS A 326 -12.85 1.01 -12.79
N GLN A 327 -11.95 1.45 -13.67
CA GLN A 327 -11.17 0.58 -14.53
C GLN A 327 -9.81 0.31 -13.88
N PRO A 328 -9.37 -0.97 -13.77
CA PRO A 328 -8.08 -1.28 -13.18
C PRO A 328 -6.93 -0.65 -13.97
N LEU A 329 -5.98 -0.05 -13.27
CA LEU A 329 -4.79 0.54 -13.85
C LEU A 329 -3.60 -0.40 -13.69
N GLU A 330 -3.04 -0.89 -14.80
CA GLU A 330 -1.79 -1.63 -14.83
C GLU A 330 -0.63 -0.71 -15.19
N VAL A 331 0.44 -0.78 -14.40
CA VAL A 331 1.73 -0.16 -14.71
C VAL A 331 2.83 -1.21 -14.64
N VAL A 332 3.56 -1.40 -15.73
CA VAL A 332 4.76 -2.24 -15.73
C VAL A 332 5.94 -1.38 -15.30
N ILE A 333 6.59 -1.79 -14.21
CA ILE A 333 7.76 -1.12 -13.63
C ILE A 333 9.02 -1.94 -13.91
N GLY A 334 9.94 -1.39 -14.68
CA GLY A 334 11.31 -1.88 -14.77
C GLY A 334 12.13 -1.39 -13.58
N TRP A 335 12.96 -2.28 -13.02
CA TRP A 335 13.84 -1.91 -11.91
C TRP A 335 15.26 -2.43 -12.10
N ARG A 336 16.25 -1.72 -11.52
CA ARG A 336 17.64 -2.11 -11.48
C ARG A 336 18.28 -1.67 -10.17
N ALA A 337 18.99 -2.58 -9.51
CA ALA A 337 19.79 -2.28 -8.33
C ALA A 337 21.27 -2.09 -8.72
N GLY A 338 21.88 -0.99 -8.28
CA GLY A 338 23.27 -0.61 -8.57
C GLY A 338 24.16 -0.58 -7.34
#